data_e7bd237e56f8bdf6e5d6ab5898f4b0fc
#
_entry.id   e7bd237e56f8bdf6e5d6ab5898f4b0fc
#
_cell.length_a   1.000
_cell.length_b   1.000
_cell.length_c   1.000
_cell.angle_alpha   90.00
_cell.angle_beta   90.00
_cell.angle_gamma   90.00
#
_symmetry.space_group_name_H-M   'P 1'
#
loop_
_entity.id
_entity.type
_entity.pdbx_description
1 polymer ?
#
loop_
_entity_poly.entity_id
_entity_poly.type
_entity_poly.pdbx_seq_one_letter_code
_entity_poly.pdbx_strand_id
1 'polypeptide(L)'
;EKPVEEKPKEDKPKEEKPVENKPAENKPAEAATGETSGATAEVKKEWDSVSRVKGNVEVVEEGGVRYNKLTSTTANDNGANEALFEKAGLQADAEGNVSVDLTFKANTPPAETRFGVYLKYKDNDNNIFVGYDKGGWFWQYKGPNVNTWYSKTRVEAPNVGEENHLSIVYKKDGQLNATNNGQNLFSTEVVPEVVKNALADVNKVYLKAGTYGTELSSVSIKADNQDNIKPEEETPAVDDGLRRNDQDVHYETLQSEQLKAIIDTAFPRVKEYELDGKTLTGQVQKLDKMSINGVLVTPEVQYRKIDDTTAEYVMKVRNDDEFINAEITVKLQLVGNEMHFDVTKVVNKNNVEMGKPVDNVRKLIQTIEFPGNTLVSVGSNKQGAKFDGAQMSTNTHNRGDYHLDLKEGKMNEYTYGFMYGFVSSNELAASVWSNSQFTYRGNDFARLTTALERVEGVNYLGIQSSPYWYQRAYKNLVFPEYTLELPSSKVVITKDLNKDNVV
;
A
#
# COMPACT_ATOMS: atom_id res chain seq x y z
N GLU A 1 -36.50 -39.14 35.23
CA GLU A 1 -35.36 -38.78 36.11
C GLU A 1 -34.31 -38.10 35.25
N LYS A 2 -34.07 -36.83 35.53
CA LYS A 2 -33.05 -36.03 34.88
C LYS A 2 -31.76 -36.04 35.72
N PRO A 3 -30.57 -36.08 35.15
CA PRO A 3 -29.35 -35.85 35.92
C PRO A 3 -29.10 -34.34 36.11
N VAL A 4 -28.63 -34.02 37.28
CA VAL A 4 -28.28 -32.68 37.79
C VAL A 4 -26.89 -32.33 37.30
N GLU A 5 -26.75 -31.13 36.70
CA GLU A 5 -25.47 -30.54 36.30
C GLU A 5 -24.82 -29.84 37.51
N GLU A 6 -23.62 -30.29 37.91
CA GLU A 6 -22.78 -29.57 38.87
C GLU A 6 -21.90 -28.54 38.16
N LYS A 7 -21.96 -27.28 38.62
CA LYS A 7 -21.08 -26.18 38.21
C LYS A 7 -19.74 -26.24 38.93
N PRO A 8 -18.62 -26.00 38.27
CA PRO A 8 -17.34 -25.80 38.92
C PRO A 8 -17.21 -24.46 39.62
N LYS A 9 -16.59 -24.44 40.79
CA LYS A 9 -16.29 -23.24 41.58
C LYS A 9 -15.11 -22.47 40.98
N GLU A 10 -15.28 -21.16 40.86
CA GLU A 10 -14.19 -20.22 40.56
C GLU A 10 -13.28 -20.02 41.77
N ASP A 11 -11.99 -20.26 41.62
CA ASP A 11 -10.95 -19.82 42.53
C ASP A 11 -10.41 -18.45 42.07
N LYS A 12 -10.51 -17.45 42.96
CA LYS A 12 -9.94 -16.12 42.79
C LYS A 12 -8.45 -16.09 43.15
N PRO A 13 -7.56 -15.51 42.38
CA PRO A 13 -6.20 -15.24 42.79
C PRO A 13 -6.10 -14.05 43.75
N LYS A 14 -5.24 -14.15 44.74
CA LYS A 14 -4.91 -13.12 45.72
C LYS A 14 -4.07 -12.01 45.09
N GLU A 15 -4.46 -10.76 45.38
CA GLU A 15 -3.64 -9.58 45.14
C GLU A 15 -2.39 -9.54 45.99
N GLU A 16 -1.21 -9.45 45.37
CA GLU A 16 0.03 -9.01 46.02
C GLU A 16 0.34 -7.56 45.60
N LYS A 17 0.53 -6.69 46.60
CA LYS A 17 0.87 -5.27 46.44
C LYS A 17 2.33 -5.11 46.05
N PRO A 18 2.67 -4.17 45.13
CA PRO A 18 4.05 -3.85 44.82
C PRO A 18 4.68 -2.98 45.91
N VAL A 19 5.94 -3.31 46.20
CA VAL A 19 6.83 -2.56 47.09
C VAL A 19 7.43 -1.40 46.34
N GLU A 20 7.29 -0.21 46.93
CA GLU A 20 7.85 1.07 46.47
C GLU A 20 9.34 1.13 46.71
N ASN A 21 10.17 1.20 45.67
CA ASN A 21 11.60 1.55 45.80
C ASN A 21 11.87 2.89 45.09
N LYS A 22 12.18 3.92 45.88
CA LYS A 22 12.73 5.20 45.42
C LYS A 22 14.19 5.03 44.98
N PRO A 23 14.58 5.59 43.83
CA PRO A 23 16.00 5.82 43.53
C PRO A 23 16.45 7.19 44.01
N ALA A 24 17.70 7.20 44.51
CA ALA A 24 18.40 8.37 45.03
C ALA A 24 18.82 9.33 43.91
N GLU A 25 18.77 10.63 44.24
CA GLU A 25 19.31 11.72 43.44
C GLU A 25 20.85 11.62 43.32
N ASN A 26 21.34 11.69 42.10
CA ASN A 26 22.71 12.10 41.83
C ASN A 26 22.72 13.22 40.77
N LYS A 27 23.14 14.38 41.19
CA LYS A 27 23.42 15.55 40.35
C LYS A 27 24.74 15.34 39.60
N PRO A 28 24.79 15.58 38.31
CA PRO A 28 26.06 15.80 37.62
C PRO A 28 26.39 17.30 37.50
N ALA A 29 27.69 17.52 37.54
CA ALA A 29 28.35 18.83 37.51
C ALA A 29 28.21 19.49 36.12
N GLU A 30 28.17 20.80 36.15
CA GLU A 30 28.29 21.72 35.03
C GLU A 30 29.58 21.51 34.22
N ALA A 31 29.44 21.46 32.91
CA ALA A 31 30.49 21.83 31.97
C ALA A 31 29.90 22.75 30.91
N ALA A 32 30.54 23.89 30.78
CA ALA A 32 30.10 25.08 30.06
C ALA A 32 30.32 25.01 28.56
N THR A 33 29.41 25.68 27.85
CA THR A 33 29.60 26.57 26.69
C THR A 33 29.90 26.00 25.32
N GLY A 34 28.96 26.33 24.47
CA GLY A 34 29.08 26.40 23.03
C GLY A 34 27.73 26.83 22.43
N GLU A 35 27.38 28.12 22.62
CA GLU A 35 26.27 28.73 21.91
C GLU A 35 26.55 28.74 20.41
N THR A 36 25.83 27.92 19.65
CA THR A 36 25.52 28.23 18.26
C THR A 36 24.01 28.40 18.19
N SER A 37 23.57 29.62 18.20
CA SER A 37 22.20 30.02 17.97
C SER A 37 21.83 29.72 16.51
N GLY A 38 21.38 28.52 16.25
CA GLY A 38 20.53 28.22 15.10
C GLY A 38 19.10 28.40 15.58
N ALA A 39 18.46 29.51 15.25
CA ALA A 39 17.05 29.70 15.45
C ALA A 39 16.33 28.61 14.65
N THR A 40 15.91 27.55 15.32
CA THR A 40 14.91 26.61 14.79
C THR A 40 13.65 27.43 14.60
N ALA A 41 13.28 27.73 13.35
CA ALA A 41 12.01 28.34 13.02
C ALA A 41 10.91 27.50 13.65
N GLU A 42 10.17 28.09 14.59
CA GLU A 42 9.06 27.44 15.26
C GLU A 42 8.02 27.03 14.20
N VAL A 43 7.76 25.75 14.10
CA VAL A 43 6.85 25.21 13.09
C VAL A 43 5.43 25.63 13.46
N LYS A 44 4.87 26.55 12.69
CA LYS A 44 3.59 27.17 12.96
C LYS A 44 2.44 26.22 12.59
N LYS A 45 1.51 26.03 13.51
CA LYS A 45 0.21 25.39 13.25
C LYS A 45 -0.58 26.21 12.24
N GLU A 46 -1.21 25.54 11.29
CA GLU A 46 -2.07 26.18 10.28
C GLU A 46 -3.56 26.11 10.66
N TRP A 47 -3.92 25.26 11.60
CA TRP A 47 -5.28 25.00 12.06
C TRP A 47 -5.41 25.30 13.55
N ASP A 48 -6.57 25.82 13.95
CA ASP A 48 -6.97 26.06 15.32
C ASP A 48 -8.27 25.34 15.68
N SER A 49 -8.36 24.79 16.88
CA SER A 49 -9.59 24.19 17.39
C SER A 49 -10.52 25.29 17.95
N VAL A 50 -11.77 25.35 17.44
CA VAL A 50 -12.70 26.47 17.71
C VAL A 50 -14.03 26.04 18.32
N SER A 51 -14.28 24.73 18.50
CA SER A 51 -15.55 24.24 19.03
C SER A 51 -15.55 24.07 20.55
N ARG A 52 -16.75 23.86 21.10
CA ARG A 52 -16.95 23.48 22.52
C ARG A 52 -16.29 22.15 22.86
N VAL A 53 -16.31 21.19 21.93
CA VAL A 53 -15.59 19.94 22.03
C VAL A 53 -14.15 20.27 21.70
N LYS A 54 -13.26 20.03 22.65
CA LYS A 54 -11.85 20.30 22.47
C LYS A 54 -11.26 19.40 21.39
N GLY A 55 -10.62 20.03 20.44
CA GLY A 55 -9.73 19.38 19.48
C GLY A 55 -8.29 19.68 19.81
N ASN A 56 -7.41 18.83 19.37
CA ASN A 56 -5.96 19.07 19.41
C ASN A 56 -5.42 19.19 17.99
N VAL A 57 -4.49 20.13 17.81
CA VAL A 57 -3.75 20.31 16.57
C VAL A 57 -2.27 20.13 16.86
N GLU A 58 -1.68 19.16 16.23
CA GLU A 58 -0.27 18.82 16.32
C GLU A 58 0.36 18.91 14.95
N VAL A 59 1.52 19.54 14.84
CA VAL A 59 2.30 19.48 13.59
C VAL A 59 3.18 18.25 13.68
N VAL A 60 3.00 17.33 12.75
CA VAL A 60 3.76 16.09 12.65
C VAL A 60 4.47 16.02 11.31
N GLU A 61 5.60 15.36 11.29
CA GLU A 61 6.37 15.12 10.08
C GLU A 61 6.46 13.61 9.87
N GLU A 62 5.91 13.14 8.75
CA GLU A 62 5.85 11.72 8.38
C GLU A 62 6.39 11.58 6.97
N GLY A 63 7.39 10.73 6.81
CA GLY A 63 7.95 10.51 5.49
C GLY A 63 8.48 11.79 4.82
N GLY A 64 9.00 12.79 5.59
CA GLY A 64 9.45 14.10 5.11
C GLY A 64 8.35 14.99 4.55
N VAL A 65 7.10 14.69 4.87
CA VAL A 65 5.94 15.53 4.59
C VAL A 65 5.39 16.03 5.91
N ARG A 66 5.12 17.31 5.97
CA ARG A 66 4.54 17.94 7.16
C ARG A 66 3.02 17.91 7.08
N TYR A 67 2.41 17.49 8.21
CA TYR A 67 0.96 17.44 8.37
C TYR A 67 0.54 18.20 9.62
N ASN A 68 -0.66 18.77 9.58
CA ASN A 68 -1.40 19.16 10.77
C ASN A 68 -2.29 17.97 11.18
N LYS A 69 -1.96 17.30 12.26
CA LYS A 69 -2.76 16.22 12.82
C LYS A 69 -3.84 16.80 13.71
N LEU A 70 -5.08 16.60 13.28
CA LEU A 70 -6.27 17.07 13.97
C LEU A 70 -6.88 15.89 14.73
N THR A 71 -7.07 16.04 16.04
CA THR A 71 -7.62 14.99 16.90
C THR A 71 -8.78 15.52 17.71
N SER A 72 -9.89 14.78 17.73
CA SER A 72 -10.96 14.98 18.70
C SER A 72 -10.50 14.47 20.06
N THR A 73 -10.56 15.31 21.10
CA THR A 73 -10.04 14.95 22.44
C THR A 73 -11.13 14.50 23.41
N THR A 74 -12.37 14.57 23.02
CA THR A 74 -13.52 14.23 23.89
C THR A 74 -14.46 13.29 23.15
N ALA A 75 -14.68 12.12 23.69
CA ALA A 75 -15.78 11.24 23.31
C ALA A 75 -17.01 11.59 24.12
N ASN A 76 -18.20 11.44 23.54
CA ASN A 76 -19.46 11.60 24.27
C ASN A 76 -20.36 10.38 24.10
N ASP A 77 -21.17 10.17 25.10
CA ASP A 77 -22.05 9.00 25.20
C ASP A 77 -23.23 9.04 24.21
N ASN A 78 -23.45 10.16 23.53
CA ASN A 78 -24.55 10.35 22.58
C ASN A 78 -24.16 10.22 21.11
N GLY A 79 -22.94 9.78 20.84
CA GLY A 79 -22.52 9.36 19.49
C GLY A 79 -22.11 10.47 18.52
N ALA A 80 -22.07 11.73 18.92
CA ALA A 80 -21.65 12.81 18.04
C ALA A 80 -20.76 13.83 18.75
N ASN A 81 -19.47 13.54 18.82
CA ASN A 81 -18.47 14.53 19.22
C ASN A 81 -17.85 15.19 18.02
N GLU A 82 -18.09 16.46 17.89
CA GLU A 82 -17.64 17.25 16.78
C GLU A 82 -16.61 18.27 17.23
N ALA A 83 -15.34 17.95 17.05
CA ALA A 83 -14.30 18.95 17.11
C ALA A 83 -14.28 19.70 15.80
N LEU A 84 -14.40 21.03 15.86
CA LEU A 84 -14.31 21.91 14.71
C LEU A 84 -12.96 22.60 14.69
N PHE A 85 -12.39 22.69 13.48
CA PHE A 85 -11.10 23.32 13.25
C PHE A 85 -11.24 24.36 12.16
N GLU A 86 -10.59 25.52 12.34
CA GLU A 86 -10.49 26.57 11.35
C GLU A 86 -9.05 26.80 10.89
N LYS A 87 -8.93 27.29 9.65
CA LYS A 87 -7.65 27.69 9.07
C LYS A 87 -7.76 29.13 8.57
N ALA A 88 -6.77 29.94 8.87
CA ALA A 88 -6.72 31.31 8.40
C ALA A 88 -6.75 31.36 6.86
N GLY A 89 -7.62 32.18 6.31
CA GLY A 89 -7.78 32.33 4.86
C GLY A 89 -8.71 31.31 4.19
N LEU A 90 -9.14 30.25 4.90
CA LEU A 90 -10.13 29.31 4.37
C LEU A 90 -11.55 29.82 4.68
N GLN A 91 -12.13 30.47 3.70
CA GLN A 91 -13.43 31.15 3.83
C GLN A 91 -14.10 31.33 2.44
N ALA A 92 -15.35 31.78 2.45
CA ALA A 92 -16.00 32.18 1.18
C ALA A 92 -15.28 33.38 0.56
N ASP A 93 -15.24 33.39 -0.77
CA ASP A 93 -14.75 34.53 -1.54
C ASP A 93 -15.73 35.73 -1.48
N ALA A 94 -15.35 36.83 -2.16
CA ALA A 94 -16.18 38.05 -2.16
C ALA A 94 -17.56 37.85 -2.84
N GLU A 95 -17.64 36.88 -3.73
CA GLU A 95 -18.90 36.51 -4.41
C GLU A 95 -19.74 35.53 -3.55
N GLY A 96 -19.17 34.93 -2.49
CA GLY A 96 -19.83 33.97 -1.63
C GLY A 96 -19.65 32.49 -2.06
N ASN A 97 -18.74 32.21 -2.97
CA ASN A 97 -18.36 30.86 -3.33
C ASN A 97 -17.35 30.31 -2.31
N VAL A 98 -17.31 28.98 -2.16
CA VAL A 98 -16.34 28.28 -1.32
C VAL A 98 -15.61 27.25 -2.16
N SER A 99 -14.29 27.29 -2.13
CA SER A 99 -13.43 26.26 -2.68
C SER A 99 -12.55 25.68 -1.60
N VAL A 100 -12.55 24.37 -1.46
CA VAL A 100 -11.72 23.63 -0.53
C VAL A 100 -10.92 22.59 -1.29
N ASP A 101 -9.62 22.60 -1.06
CA ASP A 101 -8.69 21.66 -1.66
C ASP A 101 -7.76 21.17 -0.56
N LEU A 102 -7.84 19.87 -0.23
CA LEU A 102 -7.14 19.28 0.90
C LEU A 102 -6.52 17.94 0.52
N THR A 103 -5.27 17.76 0.90
CA THR A 103 -4.66 16.43 0.95
C THR A 103 -4.65 15.95 2.38
N PHE A 104 -5.18 14.76 2.65
CA PHE A 104 -5.32 14.25 4.00
C PHE A 104 -5.14 12.73 4.08
N LYS A 105 -4.85 12.25 5.31
CA LYS A 105 -4.88 10.83 5.68
C LYS A 105 -5.83 10.64 6.86
N ALA A 106 -6.66 9.59 6.82
CA ALA A 106 -7.39 9.13 7.99
C ALA A 106 -6.44 8.36 8.91
N ASN A 107 -6.38 8.71 10.20
CA ASN A 107 -5.56 7.99 11.19
C ASN A 107 -6.38 6.98 12.00
N THR A 108 -7.69 7.09 11.96
CA THR A 108 -8.65 6.20 12.64
C THR A 108 -9.63 5.60 11.65
N PRO A 109 -10.12 4.36 11.90
CA PRO A 109 -11.04 3.68 10.99
C PRO A 109 -12.33 4.47 10.76
N PRO A 110 -12.94 4.40 9.55
CA PRO A 110 -14.20 5.07 9.24
C PRO A 110 -15.37 4.62 10.14
N ALA A 111 -15.30 3.42 10.69
CA ALA A 111 -16.29 2.90 11.63
C ALA A 111 -16.48 3.79 12.87
N GLU A 112 -15.43 4.51 13.25
CA GLU A 112 -15.35 5.32 14.46
C GLU A 112 -15.19 6.82 14.16
N THR A 113 -14.90 7.18 12.92
CA THR A 113 -14.62 8.55 12.48
C THR A 113 -15.76 9.10 11.64
N ARG A 114 -16.16 10.35 11.92
CA ARG A 114 -16.85 11.21 10.96
C ARG A 114 -15.95 12.40 10.67
N PHE A 115 -15.45 12.47 9.46
CA PHE A 115 -14.59 13.56 9.00
C PHE A 115 -15.21 14.26 7.80
N GLY A 116 -15.00 15.55 7.68
CA GLY A 116 -15.40 16.33 6.51
C GLY A 116 -15.31 17.83 6.71
N VAL A 117 -15.95 18.53 5.80
CA VAL A 117 -15.90 19.99 5.66
C VAL A 117 -17.28 20.57 5.80
N TYR A 118 -17.46 21.47 6.75
CA TYR A 118 -18.56 22.42 6.75
C TYR A 118 -18.22 23.60 5.86
N LEU A 119 -18.84 23.66 4.69
CA LEU A 119 -18.70 24.77 3.75
C LEU A 119 -19.39 26.03 4.25
N LYS A 120 -20.49 25.83 4.96
CA LYS A 120 -21.27 26.81 5.70
C LYS A 120 -21.76 26.16 6.98
N TYR A 121 -21.51 26.78 8.12
CA TYR A 121 -21.96 26.26 9.42
C TYR A 121 -22.41 27.39 10.33
N LYS A 122 -23.68 27.43 10.67
CA LYS A 122 -24.22 28.29 11.69
C LYS A 122 -24.50 27.54 13.00
N ASP A 123 -25.14 26.39 12.87
CA ASP A 123 -25.46 25.46 13.94
C ASP A 123 -25.79 24.07 13.34
N ASN A 124 -26.22 23.13 14.21
CA ASN A 124 -26.56 21.77 13.78
C ASN A 124 -27.80 21.68 12.88
N ASP A 125 -28.63 22.69 12.85
CA ASP A 125 -29.85 22.74 12.04
C ASP A 125 -29.69 23.59 10.77
N ASN A 126 -28.59 24.34 10.65
CA ASN A 126 -28.31 25.22 9.54
C ASN A 126 -26.83 25.03 9.10
N ASN A 127 -26.61 24.20 8.10
CA ASN A 127 -25.27 23.91 7.60
C ASN A 127 -25.27 23.26 6.21
N ILE A 128 -24.10 23.29 5.57
CA ILE A 128 -23.75 22.56 4.35
C ILE A 128 -22.46 21.79 4.63
N PHE A 129 -22.50 20.48 4.46
CA PHE A 129 -21.42 19.57 4.84
C PHE A 129 -21.13 18.53 3.75
N VAL A 130 -19.86 18.24 3.52
CA VAL A 130 -19.39 17.11 2.71
C VAL A 130 -18.35 16.35 3.53
N GLY A 131 -18.51 15.05 3.65
CA GLY A 131 -17.60 14.21 4.41
C GLY A 131 -17.88 12.72 4.30
N TYR A 132 -17.30 11.95 5.21
CA TYR A 132 -17.52 10.50 5.28
C TYR A 132 -17.71 10.02 6.72
N ASP A 133 -18.34 8.89 6.84
CA ASP A 133 -18.40 8.05 8.04
C ASP A 133 -18.30 6.56 7.66
N LYS A 134 -18.60 5.66 8.60
CA LYS A 134 -18.60 4.21 8.36
C LYS A 134 -19.43 3.73 7.14
N GLY A 135 -20.36 4.53 6.70
CA GLY A 135 -21.23 4.23 5.55
C GLY A 135 -20.72 4.81 4.23
N GLY A 136 -19.51 5.37 4.20
CA GLY A 136 -18.91 6.00 3.03
C GLY A 136 -19.11 7.50 2.98
N TRP A 137 -18.80 8.09 1.84
CA TRP A 137 -18.96 9.52 1.60
C TRP A 137 -20.43 9.91 1.58
N PHE A 138 -20.72 11.14 2.03
CA PHE A 138 -22.05 11.74 2.00
C PHE A 138 -21.97 13.27 1.94
N TRP A 139 -23.07 13.86 1.55
CA TRP A 139 -23.29 15.31 1.65
C TRP A 139 -24.57 15.56 2.47
N GLN A 140 -24.64 16.75 3.08
CA GLN A 140 -25.74 17.17 3.92
C GLN A 140 -25.96 18.65 3.75
N TYR A 141 -27.21 19.07 3.65
CA TYR A 141 -27.60 20.46 3.87
C TYR A 141 -28.84 20.54 4.74
N LYS A 142 -28.86 21.49 5.65
CA LYS A 142 -29.94 21.75 6.58
C LYS A 142 -30.26 23.22 6.59
N GLY A 143 -31.53 23.54 6.84
CA GLY A 143 -32.04 24.88 7.01
C GLY A 143 -33.51 24.88 7.45
N PRO A 144 -34.18 26.03 7.55
CA PRO A 144 -35.58 26.14 7.96
C PRO A 144 -36.47 25.24 7.12
N ASN A 145 -37.15 24.27 7.75
CA ASN A 145 -38.03 23.29 7.11
C ASN A 145 -37.39 22.40 6.03
N VAL A 146 -36.07 22.38 5.96
CA VAL A 146 -35.31 21.48 5.10
C VAL A 146 -34.57 20.49 5.99
N ASN A 147 -34.96 19.23 5.90
CA ASN A 147 -34.39 18.17 6.72
C ASN A 147 -33.69 17.12 5.84
N THR A 148 -32.76 17.55 5.04
CA THR A 148 -31.84 16.63 4.34
C THR A 148 -30.72 16.27 5.29
N TRP A 149 -30.89 15.17 5.98
CA TRP A 149 -29.95 14.72 7.01
C TRP A 149 -28.59 14.45 6.44
N TYR A 150 -28.54 13.55 5.48
CA TYR A 150 -27.43 13.32 4.61
C TYR A 150 -27.83 12.38 3.47
N SER A 151 -27.19 12.53 2.35
CA SER A 151 -27.33 11.61 1.23
C SER A 151 -26.04 10.85 1.03
N LYS A 152 -26.09 9.55 1.27
CA LYS A 152 -24.96 8.66 1.05
C LYS A 152 -24.62 8.58 -0.42
N THR A 153 -23.35 8.67 -0.72
CA THR A 153 -22.83 8.34 -2.04
C THR A 153 -22.60 6.84 -2.13
N ARG A 154 -22.19 6.37 -3.30
CA ARG A 154 -21.75 4.97 -3.48
C ARG A 154 -20.24 4.83 -3.31
N VAL A 155 -19.56 5.91 -2.94
CA VAL A 155 -18.11 5.94 -2.78
C VAL A 155 -17.79 5.57 -1.33
N GLU A 156 -16.94 4.57 -1.17
CA GLU A 156 -16.50 4.10 0.15
C GLU A 156 -15.64 5.16 0.86
N ALA A 157 -15.64 5.09 2.18
CA ALA A 157 -14.79 5.94 3.00
C ALA A 157 -13.30 5.58 2.80
N PRO A 158 -12.39 6.56 2.98
CA PRO A 158 -10.96 6.31 2.88
C PRO A 158 -10.46 5.27 3.87
N ASN A 159 -9.46 4.49 3.45
CA ASN A 159 -8.75 3.59 4.35
C ASN A 159 -7.77 4.37 5.24
N VAL A 160 -7.45 3.78 6.40
CA VAL A 160 -6.46 4.36 7.32
C VAL A 160 -5.09 4.41 6.66
N GLY A 161 -4.41 5.56 6.78
CA GLY A 161 -3.07 5.79 6.27
C GLY A 161 -2.96 6.12 4.78
N GLU A 162 -4.04 5.98 4.02
CA GLU A 162 -4.05 6.35 2.60
C GLU A 162 -4.14 7.87 2.42
N GLU A 163 -3.31 8.39 1.51
CA GLU A 163 -3.39 9.80 1.11
C GLU A 163 -4.59 10.01 0.20
N ASN A 164 -5.40 11.00 0.53
CA ASN A 164 -6.60 11.38 -0.19
C ASN A 164 -6.53 12.85 -0.59
N HIS A 165 -6.98 13.14 -1.79
CA HIS A 165 -7.11 14.51 -2.30
C HIS A 165 -8.58 14.86 -2.45
N LEU A 166 -9.09 15.66 -1.49
CA LEU A 166 -10.47 16.12 -1.46
C LEU A 166 -10.58 17.52 -2.07
N SER A 167 -11.38 17.66 -3.10
CA SER A 167 -11.72 18.95 -3.71
C SER A 167 -13.21 19.18 -3.64
N ILE A 168 -13.64 20.32 -3.11
CA ILE A 168 -15.07 20.68 -2.96
C ILE A 168 -15.25 22.10 -3.49
N VAL A 169 -16.25 22.29 -4.32
CA VAL A 169 -16.66 23.60 -4.83
C VAL A 169 -18.15 23.82 -4.53
N TYR A 170 -18.42 24.88 -3.78
CA TYR A 170 -19.77 25.38 -3.55
C TYR A 170 -19.90 26.78 -4.15
N LYS A 171 -20.86 26.98 -5.03
CA LYS A 171 -21.14 28.26 -5.66
C LYS A 171 -22.29 28.98 -4.96
N LYS A 172 -22.27 30.32 -4.99
CA LYS A 172 -23.32 31.16 -4.42
C LYS A 172 -24.72 30.81 -4.93
N ASP A 173 -24.84 30.36 -6.18
CA ASP A 173 -26.09 29.92 -6.78
C ASP A 173 -26.62 28.58 -6.20
N GLY A 174 -25.87 27.94 -5.34
CA GLY A 174 -26.21 26.70 -4.65
C GLY A 174 -25.61 25.45 -5.27
N GLN A 175 -24.89 25.54 -6.38
CA GLN A 175 -24.24 24.38 -6.98
C GLN A 175 -23.14 23.85 -6.05
N LEU A 176 -23.17 22.53 -5.79
CA LEU A 176 -22.24 21.82 -4.94
C LEU A 176 -21.64 20.61 -5.71
N ASN A 177 -20.33 20.58 -5.79
CA ASN A 177 -19.57 19.48 -6.38
C ASN A 177 -18.45 19.06 -5.44
N ALA A 178 -18.14 17.77 -5.40
CA ALA A 178 -17.02 17.26 -4.65
C ALA A 178 -16.38 16.06 -5.33
N THR A 179 -15.05 15.97 -5.24
CA THR A 179 -14.25 14.84 -5.72
C THR A 179 -13.29 14.38 -4.63
N ASN A 180 -13.01 13.08 -4.58
CA ASN A 180 -11.88 12.53 -3.82
C ASN A 180 -11.00 11.75 -4.79
N ASN A 181 -9.70 12.06 -4.82
CA ASN A 181 -8.75 11.48 -5.77
C ASN A 181 -9.21 11.57 -7.24
N GLY A 182 -9.86 12.67 -7.59
CA GLY A 182 -10.41 12.90 -8.94
C GLY A 182 -11.72 12.17 -9.24
N GLN A 183 -12.20 11.31 -8.36
CA GLN A 183 -13.49 10.64 -8.48
C GLN A 183 -14.61 11.53 -7.96
N ASN A 184 -15.65 11.74 -8.76
CA ASN A 184 -16.85 12.43 -8.29
C ASN A 184 -17.52 11.65 -7.16
N LEU A 185 -17.72 12.31 -6.01
CA LEU A 185 -18.39 11.72 -4.87
C LEU A 185 -19.91 11.60 -5.09
N PHE A 186 -20.49 12.56 -5.83
CA PHE A 186 -21.91 12.59 -6.19
C PHE A 186 -22.12 13.46 -7.44
N SER A 187 -23.30 13.36 -8.05
CA SER A 187 -23.70 14.28 -9.10
C SER A 187 -23.82 15.70 -8.54
N THR A 188 -23.65 16.72 -9.40
CA THR A 188 -23.84 18.13 -8.99
C THR A 188 -25.16 18.29 -8.24
N GLU A 189 -25.08 18.75 -7.00
CA GLU A 189 -26.23 19.08 -6.16
C GLU A 189 -26.52 20.58 -6.26
N VAL A 190 -27.80 20.93 -6.01
CA VAL A 190 -28.22 22.33 -5.93
C VAL A 190 -28.87 22.55 -4.57
N VAL A 191 -28.18 23.29 -3.72
CA VAL A 191 -28.66 23.62 -2.38
C VAL A 191 -29.89 24.54 -2.48
N PRO A 192 -31.03 24.22 -1.78
CA PRO A 192 -32.24 25.00 -1.83
C PRO A 192 -32.07 26.44 -1.36
N GLU A 193 -32.83 27.35 -1.97
CA GLU A 193 -32.80 28.79 -1.68
C GLU A 193 -32.97 29.09 -0.19
N VAL A 194 -33.87 28.39 0.49
CA VAL A 194 -34.12 28.57 1.93
C VAL A 194 -32.88 28.28 2.78
N VAL A 195 -32.08 27.29 2.40
CA VAL A 195 -30.80 26.95 3.07
C VAL A 195 -29.77 28.02 2.77
N LYS A 196 -29.64 28.43 1.51
CA LYS A 196 -28.71 29.48 1.10
C LYS A 196 -28.98 30.79 1.87
N ASN A 197 -30.21 31.19 1.94
CA ASN A 197 -30.61 32.42 2.66
C ASN A 197 -30.34 32.33 4.17
N ALA A 198 -30.58 31.19 4.77
CA ALA A 198 -30.30 30.97 6.20
C ALA A 198 -28.79 31.00 6.55
N LEU A 199 -27.91 30.79 5.54
CA LEU A 199 -26.49 30.74 5.67
C LEU A 199 -25.77 31.89 4.95
N ALA A 200 -26.49 32.90 4.49
CA ALA A 200 -25.90 33.99 3.68
C ALA A 200 -24.79 34.75 4.42
N ASP A 201 -24.92 34.92 5.71
CA ASP A 201 -23.98 35.64 6.58
C ASP A 201 -22.82 34.77 7.08
N VAL A 202 -22.80 33.50 6.73
CA VAL A 202 -21.76 32.55 7.14
C VAL A 202 -20.65 32.50 6.11
N ASN A 203 -19.43 32.90 6.49
CA ASN A 203 -18.29 32.97 5.59
C ASN A 203 -17.16 31.99 5.92
N LYS A 204 -17.06 31.55 7.17
CA LYS A 204 -16.00 30.64 7.62
C LYS A 204 -16.28 29.20 7.22
N VAL A 205 -15.21 28.51 6.85
CA VAL A 205 -15.19 27.08 6.55
C VAL A 205 -14.53 26.36 7.73
N TYR A 206 -15.13 25.25 8.16
CA TYR A 206 -14.59 24.43 9.24
C TYR A 206 -14.32 23.00 8.78
N LEU A 207 -13.21 22.43 9.23
CA LEU A 207 -13.06 20.97 9.25
C LEU A 207 -13.73 20.40 10.49
N LYS A 208 -14.35 19.26 10.33
CA LYS A 208 -14.97 18.50 11.40
C LYS A 208 -14.26 17.17 11.55
N ALA A 209 -13.73 16.88 12.73
CA ALA A 209 -13.35 15.55 13.15
C ALA A 209 -14.23 15.14 14.33
N GLY A 210 -14.93 14.03 14.19
CA GLY A 210 -15.86 13.54 15.21
C GLY A 210 -15.77 12.01 15.34
N THR A 211 -16.38 11.48 16.40
CA THR A 211 -16.43 10.04 16.67
C THR A 211 -17.85 9.61 17.01
N TYR A 212 -18.15 8.34 16.76
CA TYR A 212 -19.40 7.71 17.12
C TYR A 212 -19.30 6.81 18.35
N GLY A 213 -18.22 6.84 19.05
CA GLY A 213 -18.02 5.97 20.20
C GLY A 213 -17.24 6.65 21.30
N THR A 214 -16.58 5.85 22.09
CA THR A 214 -15.70 6.29 23.18
C THR A 214 -14.28 6.58 22.70
N GLU A 215 -13.94 6.23 21.47
CA GLU A 215 -12.60 6.40 20.93
C GLU A 215 -12.42 7.78 20.29
N LEU A 216 -11.19 8.27 20.34
CA LEU A 216 -10.82 9.53 19.70
C LEU A 216 -10.64 9.31 18.21
N SER A 217 -11.03 10.29 17.40
CA SER A 217 -10.79 10.26 15.96
C SER A 217 -9.72 11.26 15.55
N SER A 218 -8.95 10.90 14.54
CA SER A 218 -7.83 11.70 14.07
C SER A 218 -7.69 11.64 12.55
N VAL A 219 -7.33 12.79 11.97
CA VAL A 219 -6.94 12.94 10.57
C VAL A 219 -5.69 13.81 10.47
N SER A 220 -4.85 13.57 9.49
CA SER A 220 -3.67 14.36 9.19
C SER A 220 -3.88 15.13 7.90
N ILE A 221 -3.88 16.46 7.97
CA ILE A 221 -4.03 17.36 6.82
C ILE A 221 -2.64 17.82 6.39
N LYS A 222 -2.29 17.61 5.13
CA LYS A 222 -1.02 18.06 4.58
C LYS A 222 -0.87 19.58 4.75
N ALA A 223 0.23 20.00 5.36
CA ALA A 223 0.50 21.41 5.58
C ALA A 223 0.77 22.14 4.25
N ASP A 224 0.33 23.38 4.13
CA ASP A 224 0.66 24.22 2.96
C ASP A 224 2.16 24.55 2.95
N ASN A 225 2.73 24.80 4.14
CA ASN A 225 4.15 25.10 4.27
C ASN A 225 4.95 23.80 4.47
N GLN A 226 5.69 23.42 3.45
CA GLN A 226 6.62 22.30 3.41
C GLN A 226 8.08 22.75 3.45
N ASP A 227 8.35 24.03 3.80
CA ASP A 227 9.71 24.56 3.85
C ASP A 227 10.52 23.98 5.02
N ASN A 228 11.82 23.78 4.79
CA ASN A 228 12.77 23.29 5.78
C ASN A 228 12.46 21.92 6.38
N ILE A 229 11.73 21.09 5.65
CA ILE A 229 11.60 19.68 6.01
C ILE A 229 12.96 19.04 5.80
N LYS A 230 13.50 18.41 6.85
CA LYS A 230 14.70 17.60 6.68
C LYS A 230 14.37 16.48 5.70
N PRO A 231 15.22 16.24 4.70
CA PRO A 231 15.10 15.01 3.91
C PRO A 231 15.03 13.86 4.90
N GLU A 232 14.10 12.92 4.68
CA GLU A 232 14.08 11.70 5.47
C GLU A 232 15.47 11.10 5.38
N GLU A 233 16.12 10.88 6.51
CA GLU A 233 17.33 10.06 6.53
C GLU A 233 16.92 8.75 5.91
N GLU A 234 17.55 8.40 4.78
CA GLU A 234 17.28 7.13 4.12
C GLU A 234 17.47 6.07 5.19
N THR A 235 16.34 5.48 5.62
CA THR A 235 16.40 4.29 6.46
C THR A 235 17.25 3.32 5.67
N PRO A 236 18.40 2.87 6.16
CA PRO A 236 19.20 1.89 5.41
C PRO A 236 18.25 0.79 4.99
N ALA A 237 18.26 0.44 3.71
CA ALA A 237 17.44 -0.64 3.21
C ALA A 237 17.65 -1.82 4.16
N VAL A 238 16.57 -2.29 4.77
CA VAL A 238 16.67 -3.44 5.68
C VAL A 238 17.32 -4.53 4.86
N ASP A 239 18.49 -4.99 5.28
CA ASP A 239 19.12 -6.14 4.65
C ASP A 239 18.20 -7.36 4.94
N ASP A 240 17.33 -7.62 4.00
CA ASP A 240 16.43 -8.77 4.03
C ASP A 240 17.16 -10.08 3.68
N GLY A 241 18.47 -10.02 3.51
CA GLY A 241 19.32 -11.13 3.11
C GLY A 241 19.09 -11.63 1.68
N LEU A 242 18.22 -10.96 0.91
CA LEU A 242 17.86 -11.38 -0.46
C LEU A 242 18.74 -10.72 -1.51
N ARG A 243 19.32 -9.56 -1.22
CA ARG A 243 20.01 -8.71 -2.18
C ARG A 243 21.47 -8.56 -1.83
N ARG A 244 22.28 -8.52 -2.85
CA ARG A 244 23.73 -8.26 -2.75
C ARG A 244 24.12 -7.10 -3.65
N ASN A 245 25.27 -6.50 -3.36
CA ASN A 245 25.85 -5.48 -4.22
C ASN A 245 26.02 -6.02 -5.65
N ASP A 246 25.73 -5.21 -6.64
CA ASP A 246 25.81 -5.54 -8.07
C ASP A 246 27.26 -5.58 -8.61
N GLN A 247 28.25 -5.31 -7.75
CA GLN A 247 29.66 -5.48 -8.10
C GLN A 247 29.95 -6.96 -8.42
N ASP A 248 30.80 -7.20 -9.43
CA ASP A 248 31.17 -8.52 -9.90
C ASP A 248 30.05 -9.39 -10.51
N VAL A 249 28.94 -8.80 -10.91
CA VAL A 249 27.92 -9.52 -11.69
C VAL A 249 28.30 -9.60 -13.15
N HIS A 250 28.21 -10.79 -13.71
CA HIS A 250 28.33 -11.00 -15.14
C HIS A 250 26.95 -11.01 -15.78
N TYR A 251 26.79 -10.18 -16.81
CA TYR A 251 25.57 -10.07 -17.59
C TYR A 251 25.78 -10.65 -18.99
N GLU A 252 24.72 -11.24 -19.51
CA GLU A 252 24.59 -11.61 -20.91
C GLU A 252 23.32 -11.01 -21.51
N THR A 253 23.33 -10.88 -22.84
CA THR A 253 22.15 -10.37 -23.56
C THR A 253 21.44 -11.52 -24.26
N LEU A 254 20.13 -11.63 -24.00
CA LEU A 254 19.21 -12.38 -24.85
C LEU A 254 18.60 -11.41 -25.85
N GLN A 255 18.34 -11.86 -27.06
CA GLN A 255 17.77 -11.05 -28.12
C GLN A 255 16.84 -11.86 -29.00
N SER A 256 15.60 -11.40 -29.15
CA SER A 256 14.64 -11.79 -30.18
C SER A 256 14.70 -10.80 -31.35
N GLU A 257 13.80 -10.93 -32.31
CA GLU A 257 13.66 -9.94 -33.40
C GLU A 257 13.20 -8.57 -32.89
N GLN A 258 12.51 -8.50 -31.76
CA GLN A 258 11.88 -7.28 -31.25
C GLN A 258 12.49 -6.79 -29.92
N LEU A 259 12.86 -7.70 -29.02
CA LEU A 259 13.20 -7.39 -27.64
C LEU A 259 14.62 -7.86 -27.31
N LYS A 260 15.35 -7.03 -26.58
CA LYS A 260 16.58 -7.41 -25.89
C LYS A 260 16.34 -7.46 -24.39
N ALA A 261 17.01 -8.37 -23.70
CA ALA A 261 17.04 -8.43 -22.24
C ALA A 261 18.46 -8.66 -21.76
N ILE A 262 18.87 -7.87 -20.78
CA ILE A 262 20.12 -8.07 -20.05
C ILE A 262 19.83 -8.95 -18.85
N ILE A 263 20.46 -10.11 -18.79
CA ILE A 263 20.26 -11.13 -17.76
C ILE A 263 21.50 -11.36 -16.93
N ASP A 264 21.29 -11.70 -15.66
CA ASP A 264 22.34 -12.10 -14.72
C ASP A 264 22.70 -13.57 -14.94
N THR A 265 24.00 -13.89 -15.04
CA THR A 265 24.44 -15.27 -15.23
C THR A 265 24.51 -16.06 -13.91
N ALA A 266 24.47 -15.39 -12.76
CA ALA A 266 24.56 -16.03 -11.45
C ALA A 266 23.20 -16.36 -10.83
N PHE A 267 22.13 -15.76 -11.34
CA PHE A 267 20.76 -15.95 -10.82
C PHE A 267 19.74 -15.63 -11.92
N PRO A 268 18.60 -16.31 -12.02
CA PRO A 268 17.59 -16.07 -13.04
C PRO A 268 16.89 -14.72 -12.79
N ARG A 269 17.55 -13.64 -13.19
CA ARG A 269 17.14 -12.26 -13.02
C ARG A 269 17.33 -11.50 -14.33
N VAL A 270 16.34 -10.70 -14.69
CA VAL A 270 16.47 -9.73 -15.78
C VAL A 270 16.78 -8.37 -15.17
N LYS A 271 17.84 -7.72 -15.61
CA LYS A 271 18.22 -6.38 -15.18
C LYS A 271 17.48 -5.31 -15.97
N GLU A 272 17.43 -5.46 -17.28
CA GLU A 272 16.89 -4.45 -18.18
C GLU A 272 16.30 -5.07 -19.44
N TYR A 273 15.26 -4.43 -19.96
CA TYR A 273 14.64 -4.71 -21.26
C TYR A 273 14.85 -3.53 -22.20
N GLU A 274 15.08 -3.81 -23.48
CA GLU A 274 15.16 -2.79 -24.54
C GLU A 274 14.26 -3.17 -25.72
N LEU A 275 13.37 -2.25 -26.10
CA LEU A 275 12.52 -2.34 -27.28
C LEU A 275 12.70 -1.06 -28.11
N ASP A 276 13.18 -1.19 -29.33
CA ASP A 276 13.45 -0.05 -30.25
C ASP A 276 14.29 1.07 -29.61
N GLY A 277 15.33 0.73 -28.85
CA GLY A 277 16.21 1.68 -28.17
C GLY A 277 15.61 2.37 -26.95
N LYS A 278 14.43 1.96 -26.50
CA LYS A 278 13.76 2.40 -25.27
C LYS A 278 13.87 1.32 -24.21
N THR A 279 14.00 1.70 -22.95
CA THR A 279 14.27 0.75 -21.86
C THR A 279 13.21 0.78 -20.75
N LEU A 280 12.95 -0.41 -20.21
CA LEU A 280 12.36 -0.64 -18.88
C LEU A 280 13.30 -1.49 -18.06
N THR A 281 13.25 -1.34 -16.75
CA THR A 281 14.04 -2.15 -15.84
C THR A 281 13.33 -3.45 -15.45
N GLY A 282 14.11 -4.46 -15.06
CA GLY A 282 13.63 -5.61 -14.34
C GLY A 282 13.94 -5.47 -12.85
N GLN A 283 14.65 -6.43 -12.29
CA GLN A 283 15.19 -6.37 -10.94
C GLN A 283 16.51 -5.62 -10.94
N VAL A 284 16.56 -4.47 -10.27
CA VAL A 284 17.75 -3.59 -10.30
C VAL A 284 18.89 -4.15 -9.46
N GLN A 285 18.62 -4.52 -8.20
CA GLN A 285 19.62 -5.09 -7.32
C GLN A 285 19.85 -6.58 -7.58
N LYS A 286 21.07 -7.03 -7.34
CA LYS A 286 21.47 -8.43 -7.45
C LYS A 286 20.74 -9.29 -6.45
N LEU A 287 20.22 -10.43 -6.90
CA LEU A 287 19.64 -11.47 -6.08
C LEU A 287 20.54 -12.69 -6.01
N ASP A 288 20.49 -13.42 -4.89
CA ASP A 288 21.23 -14.67 -4.69
C ASP A 288 20.46 -15.73 -3.92
N LYS A 289 19.21 -15.45 -3.56
CA LYS A 289 18.39 -16.36 -2.75
C LYS A 289 17.05 -16.64 -3.40
N MET A 290 16.57 -17.84 -3.12
CA MET A 290 15.18 -18.24 -3.36
C MET A 290 14.56 -18.77 -2.08
N SER A 291 13.27 -18.99 -2.07
CA SER A 291 12.56 -19.57 -0.93
C SER A 291 11.95 -20.92 -1.30
N ILE A 292 12.18 -21.90 -0.45
CA ILE A 292 11.53 -23.21 -0.50
C ILE A 292 10.77 -23.38 0.81
N ASN A 293 9.48 -23.62 0.70
CA ASN A 293 8.59 -23.77 1.89
C ASN A 293 8.68 -22.59 2.87
N GLY A 294 8.92 -21.39 2.40
CA GLY A 294 9.12 -20.19 3.23
C GLY A 294 10.51 -20.05 3.83
N VAL A 295 11.45 -20.96 3.54
CA VAL A 295 12.83 -20.90 4.02
C VAL A 295 13.74 -20.34 2.94
N LEU A 296 14.47 -19.27 3.25
CA LEU A 296 15.45 -18.69 2.34
C LEU A 296 16.67 -19.61 2.19
N VAL A 297 17.03 -19.86 0.96
CA VAL A 297 18.20 -20.68 0.59
C VAL A 297 19.02 -20.00 -0.49
N THR A 298 20.33 -20.14 -0.41
CA THR A 298 21.24 -19.70 -1.45
C THR A 298 21.54 -20.89 -2.36
N PRO A 299 21.08 -20.89 -3.62
CA PRO A 299 21.34 -21.99 -4.53
C PRO A 299 22.79 -21.98 -5.03
N GLU A 300 23.31 -23.17 -5.33
CA GLU A 300 24.42 -23.34 -6.24
C GLU A 300 23.84 -23.30 -7.66
N VAL A 301 24.25 -22.32 -8.47
CA VAL A 301 23.67 -22.07 -9.79
C VAL A 301 24.64 -22.48 -10.90
N GLN A 302 24.16 -23.32 -11.81
CA GLN A 302 24.82 -23.65 -13.07
C GLN A 302 24.08 -22.96 -14.20
N TYR A 303 24.70 -21.97 -14.81
CA TYR A 303 24.18 -21.18 -15.92
C TYR A 303 24.61 -21.74 -17.28
N ARG A 304 23.71 -21.69 -18.24
CA ARG A 304 24.00 -22.03 -19.63
C ARG A 304 23.15 -21.18 -20.58
N LYS A 305 23.79 -20.45 -21.49
CA LYS A 305 23.11 -19.86 -22.64
C LYS A 305 22.87 -20.96 -23.68
N ILE A 306 21.61 -21.21 -24.03
CA ILE A 306 21.21 -22.25 -24.98
C ILE A 306 21.35 -21.73 -26.41
N ASP A 307 20.80 -20.53 -26.66
CA ASP A 307 20.86 -19.80 -27.91
C ASP A 307 20.67 -18.29 -27.66
N ASP A 308 20.51 -17.52 -28.73
CA ASP A 308 20.39 -16.05 -28.61
C ASP A 308 19.15 -15.60 -27.84
N THR A 309 18.11 -16.41 -27.76
CA THR A 309 16.85 -16.09 -27.07
C THR A 309 16.69 -16.78 -25.73
N THR A 310 17.50 -17.77 -25.39
CA THR A 310 17.22 -18.71 -24.31
C THR A 310 18.43 -18.92 -23.39
N ALA A 311 18.21 -18.81 -22.10
CA ALA A 311 19.13 -19.17 -21.04
C ALA A 311 18.50 -20.14 -20.04
N GLU A 312 19.30 -21.00 -19.45
CA GLU A 312 18.88 -22.01 -18.48
C GLU A 312 19.77 -21.93 -17.22
N TYR A 313 19.13 -22.06 -16.07
CA TYR A 313 19.76 -22.08 -14.75
C TYR A 313 19.36 -23.36 -14.04
N VAL A 314 20.34 -24.18 -13.66
CA VAL A 314 20.11 -25.33 -12.78
C VAL A 314 20.52 -24.92 -11.37
N MET A 315 19.55 -24.84 -10.48
CA MET A 315 19.68 -24.34 -9.11
C MET A 315 19.60 -25.49 -8.13
N LYS A 316 20.72 -25.80 -7.48
CA LYS A 316 20.78 -26.80 -6.42
C LYS A 316 20.62 -26.13 -5.07
N VAL A 317 19.62 -26.56 -4.30
CA VAL A 317 19.31 -26.02 -2.99
C VAL A 317 19.39 -27.09 -1.92
N ARG A 318 20.01 -26.77 -0.78
CA ARG A 318 20.15 -27.67 0.35
C ARG A 318 20.12 -26.91 1.66
N ASN A 319 19.27 -27.37 2.58
CA ASN A 319 19.28 -27.00 3.98
C ASN A 319 18.81 -28.23 4.79
N ASP A 320 19.73 -28.92 5.40
CA ASP A 320 19.45 -30.20 6.08
C ASP A 320 18.59 -30.03 7.32
N ASP A 321 18.73 -28.90 8.05
CA ASP A 321 17.94 -28.60 9.24
C ASP A 321 16.44 -28.35 8.89
N GLU A 322 16.18 -27.88 7.69
CA GLU A 322 14.85 -27.60 7.17
C GLU A 322 14.32 -28.67 6.19
N PHE A 323 15.02 -29.78 6.06
CA PHE A 323 14.68 -30.88 5.15
C PHE A 323 14.61 -30.48 3.68
N ILE A 324 15.37 -29.45 3.26
CA ILE A 324 15.42 -28.99 1.88
C ILE A 324 16.60 -29.67 1.17
N ASN A 325 16.29 -30.40 0.11
CA ASN A 325 17.27 -30.97 -0.81
C ASN A 325 16.63 -31.14 -2.18
N ALA A 326 16.91 -30.21 -3.09
CA ALA A 326 16.24 -30.15 -4.39
C ALA A 326 17.12 -29.59 -5.49
N GLU A 327 16.71 -29.85 -6.71
CA GLU A 327 17.26 -29.23 -7.91
C GLU A 327 16.13 -28.63 -8.72
N ILE A 328 16.26 -27.34 -9.04
CA ILE A 328 15.24 -26.56 -9.71
C ILE A 328 15.85 -25.96 -10.96
N THR A 329 15.25 -26.24 -12.11
CA THR A 329 15.67 -25.68 -13.39
C THR A 329 14.76 -24.54 -13.79
N VAL A 330 15.35 -23.39 -14.06
CA VAL A 330 14.68 -22.17 -14.53
C VAL A 330 15.15 -21.84 -15.93
N LYS A 331 14.21 -21.49 -16.80
CA LYS A 331 14.47 -21.03 -18.15
C LYS A 331 14.00 -19.59 -18.32
N LEU A 332 14.87 -18.74 -18.86
CA LEU A 332 14.53 -17.43 -19.38
C LEU A 332 14.54 -17.51 -20.91
N GLN A 333 13.44 -17.07 -21.54
CA GLN A 333 13.33 -17.13 -23.01
C GLN A 333 12.59 -15.92 -23.57
N LEU A 334 13.17 -15.29 -24.56
CA LEU A 334 12.51 -14.24 -25.35
C LEU A 334 11.73 -14.85 -26.50
N VAL A 335 10.46 -14.47 -26.65
CA VAL A 335 9.58 -14.83 -27.78
C VAL A 335 8.89 -13.56 -28.26
N GLY A 336 9.31 -13.03 -29.41
CA GLY A 336 8.82 -11.74 -29.89
C GLY A 336 9.12 -10.62 -28.91
N ASN A 337 8.08 -9.96 -28.39
CA ASN A 337 8.17 -8.92 -27.37
C ASN A 337 7.88 -9.42 -25.94
N GLU A 338 7.95 -10.73 -25.72
CA GLU A 338 7.69 -11.36 -24.43
C GLU A 338 8.98 -11.95 -23.84
N MET A 339 9.19 -11.77 -22.52
CA MET A 339 10.14 -12.52 -21.70
C MET A 339 9.40 -13.55 -20.88
N HIS A 340 9.74 -14.82 -21.09
CA HIS A 340 9.21 -15.94 -20.32
C HIS A 340 10.19 -16.31 -19.21
N PHE A 341 9.65 -16.47 -18.01
CA PHE A 341 10.36 -16.94 -16.82
C PHE A 341 9.66 -18.22 -16.36
N ASP A 342 10.27 -19.36 -16.62
CA ASP A 342 9.66 -20.66 -16.40
C ASP A 342 10.51 -21.55 -15.50
N VAL A 343 9.92 -22.08 -14.44
CA VAL A 343 10.46 -23.27 -13.77
C VAL A 343 10.09 -24.48 -14.62
N THR A 344 11.08 -25.12 -15.24
CA THR A 344 10.85 -26.20 -16.20
C THR A 344 10.96 -27.58 -15.57
N LYS A 345 11.68 -27.68 -14.44
CA LYS A 345 11.90 -28.94 -13.75
C LYS A 345 12.13 -28.71 -12.26
N VAL A 346 11.53 -29.56 -11.45
CA VAL A 346 11.77 -29.64 -10.00
C VAL A 346 12.05 -31.08 -9.62
N VAL A 347 13.20 -31.34 -9.02
CA VAL A 347 13.58 -32.65 -8.48
C VAL A 347 13.73 -32.54 -6.99
N ASN A 348 12.81 -33.14 -6.24
CA ASN A 348 12.95 -33.30 -4.81
C ASN A 348 13.90 -34.48 -4.53
N LYS A 349 15.06 -34.20 -3.95
CA LYS A 349 16.09 -35.22 -3.66
C LYS A 349 15.92 -35.84 -2.28
N ASN A 350 14.94 -35.40 -1.50
CA ASN A 350 14.52 -36.12 -0.31
C ASN A 350 13.89 -37.45 -0.73
N ASN A 351 14.01 -38.46 0.11
CA ASN A 351 13.42 -39.79 -0.18
C ASN A 351 11.88 -39.71 0.06
N VAL A 352 11.14 -39.32 -0.97
CA VAL A 352 9.68 -39.17 -0.96
C VAL A 352 9.12 -39.96 -2.14
N GLU A 353 8.28 -40.94 -1.83
CA GLU A 353 7.59 -41.74 -2.83
C GLU A 353 6.11 -41.35 -2.90
N MET A 354 5.60 -41.11 -4.11
CA MET A 354 4.18 -40.82 -4.32
C MET A 354 3.31 -42.02 -3.93
N GLY A 355 2.19 -41.74 -3.25
CA GLY A 355 1.28 -42.77 -2.73
C GLY A 355 1.76 -43.49 -1.48
N LYS A 356 2.91 -43.13 -0.93
CA LYS A 356 3.45 -43.71 0.30
C LYS A 356 3.36 -42.72 1.47
N PRO A 357 3.28 -43.22 2.71
CA PRO A 357 3.41 -42.37 3.88
C PRO A 357 4.77 -41.66 3.90
N VAL A 358 4.77 -40.39 4.21
CA VAL A 358 5.97 -39.59 4.41
C VAL A 358 6.24 -39.45 5.90
N ASP A 359 7.48 -39.73 6.31
CA ASP A 359 7.91 -39.67 7.71
C ASP A 359 7.93 -38.24 8.26
N ASN A 360 8.22 -37.25 7.42
CA ASN A 360 8.17 -35.84 7.75
C ASN A 360 7.65 -35.01 6.57
N VAL A 361 6.52 -34.34 6.76
CA VAL A 361 5.86 -33.51 5.74
C VAL A 361 6.76 -32.35 5.25
N ARG A 362 7.72 -31.89 6.08
CA ARG A 362 8.71 -30.87 5.69
C ARG A 362 9.64 -31.32 4.56
N LYS A 363 9.76 -32.62 4.30
CA LYS A 363 10.51 -33.15 3.13
C LYS A 363 9.83 -32.86 1.78
N LEU A 364 8.56 -32.47 1.79
CA LEU A 364 7.83 -32.09 0.58
C LEU A 364 8.21 -30.69 0.15
N ILE A 365 8.22 -30.45 -1.16
CA ILE A 365 8.32 -29.11 -1.73
C ILE A 365 6.91 -28.61 -1.97
N GLN A 366 6.47 -27.66 -1.15
CA GLN A 366 5.11 -27.11 -1.19
C GLN A 366 5.07 -25.76 -1.87
N THR A 367 6.10 -24.92 -1.67
CA THR A 367 6.20 -23.60 -2.30
C THR A 367 7.61 -23.37 -2.83
N ILE A 368 7.66 -22.72 -3.99
CA ILE A 368 8.89 -22.21 -4.60
C ILE A 368 8.64 -20.73 -4.87
N GLU A 369 9.51 -19.87 -4.35
CA GLU A 369 9.42 -18.43 -4.55
C GLU A 369 10.78 -17.88 -4.96
N PHE A 370 10.74 -16.79 -5.70
CA PHE A 370 11.90 -15.94 -6.00
C PHE A 370 11.68 -14.57 -5.36
N PRO A 371 11.81 -14.45 -4.02
CA PRO A 371 11.51 -13.22 -3.31
C PRO A 371 12.39 -12.08 -3.80
N GLY A 372 11.81 -10.90 -3.93
CA GLY A 372 12.53 -9.73 -4.41
C GLY A 372 12.86 -9.74 -5.90
N ASN A 373 12.56 -10.80 -6.64
CA ASN A 373 12.76 -10.82 -8.08
C ASN A 373 11.62 -10.12 -8.81
N THR A 374 11.84 -8.85 -9.07
CA THR A 374 10.91 -8.02 -9.82
C THR A 374 11.02 -8.35 -11.29
N LEU A 375 9.97 -8.88 -11.88
CA LEU A 375 9.97 -9.34 -13.28
C LEU A 375 10.09 -8.17 -14.26
N VAL A 376 9.44 -7.05 -13.95
CA VAL A 376 9.57 -5.79 -14.68
C VAL A 376 9.28 -4.64 -13.72
N SER A 377 9.95 -3.52 -13.93
CA SER A 377 9.77 -2.31 -13.13
C SER A 377 9.95 -1.05 -13.96
N VAL A 378 9.49 0.07 -13.41
CA VAL A 378 9.72 1.40 -13.96
C VAL A 378 10.32 2.28 -12.86
N GLY A 379 11.35 3.05 -13.20
CA GLY A 379 12.01 3.97 -12.27
C GLY A 379 11.38 5.36 -12.28
N SER A 380 11.37 6.01 -11.11
CA SER A 380 10.90 7.40 -10.95
C SER A 380 11.68 8.43 -11.78
N ASN A 381 12.87 8.08 -12.26
CA ASN A 381 13.68 8.88 -13.18
C ASN A 381 13.19 8.83 -14.64
N LYS A 382 12.23 7.98 -14.96
CA LYS A 382 11.59 7.95 -16.28
C LYS A 382 10.38 8.87 -16.32
N GLN A 383 10.28 9.68 -17.38
CA GLN A 383 9.15 10.57 -17.56
C GLN A 383 7.84 9.77 -17.71
N GLY A 384 6.81 10.16 -16.97
CA GLY A 384 5.51 9.50 -16.98
C GLY A 384 5.50 8.11 -16.32
N ALA A 385 6.51 7.81 -15.48
CA ALA A 385 6.57 6.53 -14.74
C ALA A 385 5.33 6.35 -13.88
N LYS A 386 4.65 5.21 -14.04
CA LYS A 386 3.41 4.88 -13.32
C LYS A 386 3.13 3.38 -13.26
N PHE A 387 2.26 3.02 -12.33
CA PHE A 387 1.65 1.70 -12.22
C PHE A 387 0.13 1.84 -12.29
N ASP A 388 -0.50 0.96 -13.05
CA ASP A 388 -1.95 0.78 -13.09
C ASP A 388 -2.26 -0.70 -12.84
N GLY A 389 -3.21 -1.00 -11.96
CA GLY A 389 -3.59 -2.37 -11.66
C GLY A 389 -5.04 -2.50 -11.24
N ALA A 390 -5.54 -3.72 -11.29
CA ALA A 390 -6.88 -4.07 -10.86
C ALA A 390 -6.89 -5.35 -10.05
N GLN A 391 -7.62 -5.33 -8.95
CA GLN A 391 -7.92 -6.49 -8.11
C GLN A 391 -9.42 -6.78 -8.16
N MET A 392 -9.76 -8.06 -8.24
CA MET A 392 -11.13 -8.52 -8.05
C MET A 392 -11.19 -9.45 -6.84
N SER A 393 -12.13 -9.18 -5.95
CA SER A 393 -12.47 -10.09 -4.86
C SER A 393 -13.71 -10.89 -5.22
N THR A 394 -13.59 -12.21 -5.25
CA THR A 394 -14.70 -13.10 -5.56
C THR A 394 -15.72 -13.22 -4.44
N ASN A 395 -15.31 -13.01 -3.19
CA ASN A 395 -16.17 -13.15 -2.02
C ASN A 395 -17.10 -11.96 -1.80
N THR A 396 -16.70 -10.77 -2.22
CA THR A 396 -17.43 -9.52 -1.97
C THR A 396 -17.90 -8.85 -3.25
N HIS A 397 -17.56 -9.37 -4.43
CA HIS A 397 -17.77 -8.76 -5.73
C HIS A 397 -17.16 -7.35 -5.86
N ASN A 398 -16.19 -7.03 -5.00
CA ASN A 398 -15.50 -5.75 -5.02
C ASN A 398 -14.40 -5.76 -6.08
N ARG A 399 -14.28 -4.65 -6.76
CA ARG A 399 -13.19 -4.34 -7.66
C ARG A 399 -12.39 -3.18 -7.08
N GLY A 400 -11.09 -3.34 -6.99
CA GLY A 400 -10.16 -2.26 -6.67
C GLY A 400 -9.35 -1.92 -7.90
N ASP A 401 -9.33 -0.65 -8.29
CA ASP A 401 -8.43 -0.12 -9.30
C ASP A 401 -7.33 0.67 -8.60
N TYR A 402 -6.09 0.42 -8.97
CA TYR A 402 -4.92 1.07 -8.40
C TYR A 402 -4.24 1.92 -9.46
N HIS A 403 -3.90 3.13 -9.11
CA HIS A 403 -3.12 4.03 -9.94
C HIS A 403 -2.05 4.72 -9.08
N LEU A 404 -0.78 4.61 -9.49
CA LEU A 404 0.34 5.21 -8.81
C LEU A 404 1.24 5.94 -9.80
N ASP A 405 1.34 7.25 -9.67
CA ASP A 405 2.34 8.05 -10.36
C ASP A 405 3.65 8.04 -9.59
N LEU A 406 4.74 7.62 -10.24
CA LEU A 406 6.07 7.66 -9.69
C LEU A 406 6.68 9.03 -9.98
N LYS A 407 6.81 9.86 -8.96
CA LYS A 407 7.53 11.13 -9.05
C LYS A 407 8.90 11.01 -8.39
N GLU A 408 9.83 11.87 -8.78
CA GLU A 408 11.06 12.02 -8.03
C GLU A 408 10.71 12.35 -6.57
N GLY A 409 11.34 11.63 -5.64
CA GLY A 409 11.10 11.78 -4.21
C GLY A 409 10.41 10.58 -3.58
N LYS A 410 9.51 10.83 -2.66
CA LYS A 410 8.92 9.81 -1.80
C LYS A 410 7.79 9.06 -2.48
N MET A 411 7.87 7.75 -2.40
CA MET A 411 6.73 6.88 -2.65
C MET A 411 6.27 6.30 -1.32
N ASN A 412 4.96 6.27 -1.13
CA ASN A 412 4.39 5.49 -0.04
C ASN A 412 4.65 4.01 -0.32
N GLU A 413 5.10 3.29 0.70
CA GLU A 413 5.38 1.86 0.62
C GLU A 413 4.06 1.08 0.63
N TYR A 414 3.40 0.98 -0.54
CA TYR A 414 2.23 0.12 -0.67
C TYR A 414 2.58 -1.13 -1.45
N THR A 415 2.34 -2.28 -0.83
CA THR A 415 2.34 -3.56 -1.53
C THR A 415 0.91 -3.92 -1.88
N TYR A 416 0.56 -3.86 -3.17
CA TYR A 416 -0.75 -4.24 -3.67
C TYR A 416 -0.70 -5.66 -4.22
N GLY A 417 -1.68 -6.47 -3.84
CA GLY A 417 -2.00 -7.69 -4.57
C GLY A 417 -3.00 -7.36 -5.68
N PHE A 418 -2.75 -7.85 -6.89
CA PHE A 418 -3.60 -7.58 -8.05
C PHE A 418 -3.63 -8.76 -9.02
N MET A 419 -4.59 -8.77 -9.92
CA MET A 419 -4.72 -9.79 -10.97
C MET A 419 -4.19 -9.30 -12.31
N TYR A 420 -4.36 -8.02 -12.59
CA TYR A 420 -3.86 -7.36 -13.80
C TYR A 420 -3.09 -6.12 -13.40
N GLY A 421 -1.91 -5.94 -13.95
CA GLY A 421 -1.09 -4.78 -13.66
C GLY A 421 -0.13 -4.42 -14.77
N PHE A 422 0.12 -3.11 -14.88
CA PHE A 422 0.99 -2.51 -15.86
C PHE A 422 1.94 -1.54 -15.18
N VAL A 423 3.20 -1.60 -15.57
CA VAL A 423 4.15 -0.52 -15.33
C VAL A 423 4.43 0.19 -16.66
N SER A 424 4.55 1.48 -16.63
CA SER A 424 4.77 2.24 -17.87
C SER A 424 5.51 3.55 -17.63
N SER A 425 6.16 4.01 -18.68
CA SER A 425 6.68 5.38 -18.85
C SER A 425 5.97 6.03 -20.05
N ASN A 426 6.42 7.21 -20.46
CA ASN A 426 5.93 7.82 -21.71
C ASN A 426 6.44 7.10 -22.98
N GLU A 427 7.32 6.10 -22.84
CA GLU A 427 7.95 5.44 -23.97
C GLU A 427 7.51 3.99 -24.13
N LEU A 428 7.42 3.24 -23.02
CA LEU A 428 7.09 1.82 -23.02
C LEU A 428 6.10 1.48 -21.91
N ALA A 429 5.31 0.45 -22.13
CA ALA A 429 4.48 -0.19 -21.14
C ALA A 429 4.81 -1.69 -21.05
N ALA A 430 4.62 -2.26 -19.88
CA ALA A 430 4.76 -3.69 -19.66
C ALA A 430 3.66 -4.26 -18.77
N SER A 431 3.21 -5.46 -19.08
CA SER A 431 2.32 -6.25 -18.24
C SER A 431 2.98 -7.57 -17.85
N VAL A 432 2.47 -8.20 -16.79
CA VAL A 432 2.92 -9.50 -16.33
C VAL A 432 1.73 -10.44 -16.26
N TRP A 433 1.93 -11.63 -16.80
CA TRP A 433 1.07 -12.78 -16.58
C TRP A 433 1.83 -13.84 -15.78
N SER A 434 1.14 -14.52 -14.88
CA SER A 434 1.69 -15.65 -14.13
C SER A 434 0.62 -16.69 -13.88
N ASN A 435 0.95 -17.97 -14.03
CA ASN A 435 0.03 -19.05 -13.70
C ASN A 435 -0.19 -19.18 -12.19
N SER A 436 0.69 -18.63 -11.35
CA SER A 436 0.53 -18.63 -9.89
C SER A 436 -0.65 -17.81 -9.41
N GLN A 437 -1.12 -16.83 -10.18
CA GLN A 437 -2.32 -16.03 -9.84
C GLN A 437 -3.60 -16.84 -9.77
N PHE A 438 -3.62 -18.03 -10.39
CA PHE A 438 -4.75 -18.97 -10.37
C PHE A 438 -4.62 -20.06 -9.30
N THR A 439 -3.52 -20.06 -8.56
CA THR A 439 -3.24 -21.05 -7.52
C THR A 439 -3.90 -20.66 -6.20
N TYR A 440 -4.71 -21.55 -5.66
CA TYR A 440 -5.36 -21.36 -4.37
C TYR A 440 -4.40 -21.73 -3.23
N ARG A 441 -4.25 -20.84 -2.27
CA ARG A 441 -3.43 -21.03 -1.07
C ARG A 441 -4.25 -20.73 0.19
N GLY A 442 -4.68 -21.79 0.89
CA GLY A 442 -5.51 -21.60 2.08
C GLY A 442 -6.83 -20.92 1.74
N ASN A 443 -7.07 -19.73 2.29
CA ASN A 443 -8.27 -18.92 2.02
C ASN A 443 -8.06 -17.84 0.95
N ASP A 444 -6.84 -17.73 0.40
CA ASP A 444 -6.48 -16.72 -0.58
C ASP A 444 -5.95 -17.34 -1.86
N PHE A 445 -6.22 -16.69 -2.98
CA PHE A 445 -5.53 -16.99 -4.23
C PHE A 445 -4.14 -16.36 -4.21
N ALA A 446 -3.17 -17.09 -4.73
CA ALA A 446 -1.90 -16.50 -5.09
C ALA A 446 -2.13 -15.45 -6.18
N ARG A 447 -1.40 -14.35 -6.15
CA ARG A 447 -1.60 -13.21 -7.05
C ARG A 447 -0.29 -12.49 -7.31
N LEU A 448 -0.32 -11.66 -8.32
CA LEU A 448 0.76 -10.73 -8.56
C LEU A 448 0.78 -9.66 -7.46
N THR A 449 1.95 -9.20 -7.10
CA THR A 449 2.14 -8.11 -6.13
C THR A 449 3.04 -7.03 -6.70
N THR A 450 2.80 -5.80 -6.28
CA THR A 450 3.75 -4.72 -6.52
C THR A 450 4.97 -4.92 -5.62
N ALA A 451 6.12 -4.48 -6.11
CA ALA A 451 7.36 -4.43 -5.35
C ALA A 451 8.03 -3.08 -5.53
N LEU A 452 8.50 -2.52 -4.45
CA LEU A 452 9.21 -1.25 -4.45
C LEU A 452 10.67 -1.47 -4.08
N GLU A 453 11.56 -0.86 -4.85
CA GLU A 453 13.00 -0.90 -4.62
C GLU A 453 13.56 0.51 -4.78
N ARG A 454 14.45 0.92 -3.89
CA ARG A 454 15.13 2.22 -4.00
C ARG A 454 16.63 1.99 -4.16
N VAL A 455 17.18 2.50 -5.24
CA VAL A 455 18.60 2.39 -5.58
C VAL A 455 19.10 3.73 -6.06
N GLU A 456 20.16 4.26 -5.43
CA GLU A 456 20.82 5.50 -5.83
C GLU A 456 19.83 6.69 -6.01
N GLY A 457 18.85 6.79 -5.10
CA GLY A 457 17.85 7.86 -5.12
C GLY A 457 16.69 7.68 -6.10
N VAL A 458 16.70 6.60 -6.89
CA VAL A 458 15.61 6.27 -7.81
C VAL A 458 14.69 5.23 -7.17
N ASN A 459 13.39 5.49 -7.18
CA ASN A 459 12.38 4.53 -6.79
C ASN A 459 11.98 3.69 -8.00
N TYR A 460 12.08 2.37 -7.88
CA TYR A 460 11.63 1.42 -8.89
C TYR A 460 10.38 0.71 -8.40
N LEU A 461 9.29 0.87 -9.11
CA LEU A 461 8.06 0.13 -8.85
C LEU A 461 7.90 -0.97 -9.88
N GLY A 462 7.79 -2.18 -9.39
CA GLY A 462 7.74 -3.35 -10.24
C GLY A 462 6.68 -4.36 -9.84
N ILE A 463 6.67 -5.47 -10.54
CA ILE A 463 5.71 -6.56 -10.42
C ILE A 463 6.44 -7.86 -10.10
N GLN A 464 6.01 -8.52 -9.02
CA GLN A 464 6.47 -9.84 -8.60
C GLN A 464 5.35 -10.87 -8.73
N SER A 465 5.73 -12.13 -8.97
CA SER A 465 4.82 -13.26 -8.92
C SER A 465 4.70 -13.83 -7.51
N SER A 466 3.52 -14.28 -7.16
CA SER A 466 3.24 -14.94 -5.87
C SER A 466 3.78 -16.37 -5.81
N PRO A 467 3.82 -16.99 -4.61
CA PRO A 467 4.25 -18.39 -4.42
C PRO A 467 3.45 -19.39 -5.23
N TYR A 468 4.10 -20.51 -5.55
CA TYR A 468 3.50 -21.62 -6.29
C TYR A 468 3.58 -22.93 -5.49
N TRP A 469 2.49 -23.67 -5.48
CA TRP A 469 2.41 -24.99 -4.82
C TRP A 469 2.85 -26.10 -5.75
N TYR A 470 3.68 -27.02 -5.26
CA TYR A 470 4.22 -28.13 -6.05
C TYR A 470 3.81 -29.50 -5.55
N GLN A 471 4.05 -29.82 -4.30
CA GLN A 471 3.71 -31.11 -3.70
C GLN A 471 2.76 -30.94 -2.54
N ARG A 472 1.93 -31.91 -2.28
CA ARG A 472 1.06 -31.92 -1.10
C ARG A 472 0.92 -33.30 -0.48
N ALA A 473 0.57 -33.32 0.80
CA ALA A 473 0.23 -34.52 1.53
C ALA A 473 -1.15 -34.41 2.18
N TYR A 474 -1.79 -35.55 2.34
CA TYR A 474 -2.99 -35.69 3.15
C TYR A 474 -2.79 -36.86 4.11
N LYS A 475 -2.92 -36.61 5.43
CA LYS A 475 -2.68 -37.61 6.49
C LYS A 475 -1.36 -38.38 6.27
N ASN A 476 -0.29 -37.66 5.99
CA ASN A 476 1.06 -38.17 5.76
C ASN A 476 1.22 -39.08 4.51
N LEU A 477 0.22 -39.18 3.67
CA LEU A 477 0.34 -39.80 2.37
C LEU A 477 0.65 -38.76 1.30
N VAL A 478 1.65 -39.03 0.46
CA VAL A 478 2.00 -38.16 -0.66
C VAL A 478 1.10 -38.47 -1.84
N PHE A 479 0.38 -37.47 -2.32
CA PHE A 479 -0.49 -37.59 -3.48
C PHE A 479 0.15 -36.99 -4.72
N PRO A 480 -0.13 -37.57 -5.90
CA PRO A 480 0.23 -36.94 -7.17
C PRO A 480 -0.38 -35.54 -7.23
N GLU A 481 0.36 -34.59 -7.78
CA GLU A 481 -0.16 -33.27 -8.08
C GLU A 481 -1.13 -33.37 -9.25
N TYR A 482 -2.39 -33.01 -9.00
CA TYR A 482 -3.39 -32.93 -10.07
C TYR A 482 -3.25 -31.57 -10.74
N THR A 483 -2.87 -31.54 -11.99
CA THR A 483 -2.96 -30.34 -12.85
C THR A 483 -2.14 -29.11 -12.37
N LEU A 484 -1.28 -29.23 -11.39
CA LEU A 484 -0.42 -28.12 -11.01
C LEU A 484 0.70 -27.99 -12.04
N GLU A 485 0.68 -26.87 -12.72
CA GLU A 485 1.78 -26.47 -13.60
C GLU A 485 2.95 -25.94 -12.76
N LEU A 486 4.15 -26.12 -13.26
CA LEU A 486 5.32 -25.50 -12.65
C LEU A 486 5.23 -23.98 -12.78
N PRO A 487 5.84 -23.19 -11.86
CA PRO A 487 5.80 -21.74 -11.93
C PRO A 487 6.22 -21.21 -13.29
N SER A 488 5.34 -20.41 -13.89
CA SER A 488 5.54 -19.80 -15.20
C SER A 488 5.02 -18.38 -15.18
N SER A 489 5.83 -17.45 -15.63
CA SER A 489 5.47 -16.04 -15.75
C SER A 489 5.97 -15.48 -17.05
N LYS A 490 5.27 -14.50 -17.60
CA LYS A 490 5.76 -13.76 -18.76
C LYS A 490 5.57 -12.26 -18.59
N VAL A 491 6.50 -11.51 -19.11
CA VAL A 491 6.48 -10.06 -19.23
C VAL A 491 6.25 -9.72 -20.69
N VAL A 492 5.24 -8.92 -20.98
CA VAL A 492 4.93 -8.43 -22.32
C VAL A 492 5.31 -6.95 -22.38
N ILE A 493 6.19 -6.55 -23.29
CA ILE A 493 6.64 -5.17 -23.43
C ILE A 493 6.13 -4.59 -24.75
N THR A 494 5.57 -3.39 -24.69
CA THR A 494 4.95 -2.73 -25.83
C THR A 494 5.21 -1.22 -25.85
N LYS A 495 5.15 -0.64 -27.05
CA LYS A 495 5.06 0.82 -27.26
C LYS A 495 3.64 1.36 -27.17
N ASP A 496 2.64 0.49 -27.09
CA ASP A 496 1.25 0.88 -26.94
C ASP A 496 0.96 1.31 -25.49
N LEU A 497 0.99 2.61 -25.27
CA LEU A 497 0.76 3.21 -23.95
C LEU A 497 -0.71 3.17 -23.52
N ASN A 498 -1.65 2.96 -24.46
CA ASN A 498 -3.06 2.76 -24.15
C ASN A 498 -3.35 1.35 -23.61
N LYS A 499 -2.39 0.43 -23.78
CA LYS A 499 -2.44 -0.92 -23.22
C LYS A 499 -3.56 -1.80 -23.78
N ASP A 500 -4.12 -1.44 -24.93
CA ASP A 500 -5.24 -2.15 -25.55
C ASP A 500 -4.86 -3.54 -26.06
N ASN A 501 -3.58 -3.77 -26.32
CA ASN A 501 -3.03 -5.02 -26.88
C ASN A 501 -2.14 -5.80 -25.91
N VAL A 502 -2.21 -5.56 -24.62
CA VAL A 502 -1.31 -6.15 -23.60
C VAL A 502 -2.03 -7.12 -22.67
N VAL A 503 -3.28 -7.42 -22.94
CA VAL A 503 -4.13 -8.33 -22.15
C VAL A 503 -4.19 -9.72 -22.80
#